data_69dfe6de24dcafe4226fa9b28133f73e
#
_entry.id   69dfe6de24dcafe4226fa9b28133f73e
#
_cell.length_a   1.000
_cell.length_b   1.000
_cell.length_c   1.000
_cell.angle_alpha   90.00
_cell.angle_beta   90.00
_cell.angle_gamma   90.00
#
_symmetry.space_group_name_H-M   'P 1'
#
loop_
_entity.id
_entity.type
_entity.pdbx_description
1 polymer ?
#
loop_
_entity_poly.entity_id
_entity_poly.type
_entity_poly.pdbx_seq_one_letter_code
_entity_poly.pdbx_strand_id
1 'polypeptide(L)'
;MRSIVVDTGPLVAWFDPDDKHHHRAERWLKRHGAGFKRYTTLAVLTEALHLIDSAGAGAALLEWIAAGGMVIVAVESADLRTISARMLRYRDTPMDFADASLLWLADRLGTRSVLTIDERGFGAFRLAGGKRPLLKLQRPD
;
A
#
# COMPACT_ATOMS: atom_id res chain seq x y z
N MET A 1 -2.46 -14.75 -11.78
CA MET A 1 -2.27 -14.12 -10.47
C MET A 1 -2.72 -12.67 -10.55
N ARG A 2 -3.53 -12.23 -9.61
CA ARG A 2 -4.03 -10.86 -9.58
C ARG A 2 -2.99 -9.91 -8.97
N SER A 3 -3.02 -8.65 -9.39
CA SER A 3 -2.16 -7.61 -8.82
C SER A 3 -2.87 -6.92 -7.66
N ILE A 4 -2.11 -6.59 -6.62
CA ILE A 4 -2.58 -5.79 -5.49
C ILE A 4 -1.52 -4.75 -5.14
N VAL A 5 -1.95 -3.54 -4.84
CA VAL A 5 -1.06 -2.50 -4.31
C VAL A 5 -1.16 -2.51 -2.79
N VAL A 6 -0.03 -2.29 -2.13
CA VAL A 6 0.10 -2.48 -0.67
C VAL A 6 0.40 -1.15 0.00
N ASP A 7 -0.48 -0.75 0.91
CA ASP A 7 -0.35 0.48 1.70
C ASP A 7 0.61 0.29 2.89
N THR A 8 0.96 1.37 3.53
CA THR A 8 1.90 1.44 4.66
C THR A 8 1.47 0.57 5.86
N GLY A 9 0.20 0.65 6.26
CA GLY A 9 -0.29 -0.06 7.45
C GLY A 9 -0.04 -1.56 7.44
N PRO A 10 -0.40 -2.27 6.38
CA PRO A 10 -0.11 -3.69 6.27
C PRO A 10 1.37 -4.04 6.31
N LEU A 11 2.25 -3.21 5.75
CA LEU A 11 3.69 -3.46 5.80
C LEU A 11 4.22 -3.37 7.21
N VAL A 12 3.82 -2.35 7.96
CA VAL A 12 4.17 -2.21 9.37
C VAL A 12 3.64 -3.40 10.17
N ALA A 13 2.37 -3.73 9.94
CA ALA A 13 1.72 -4.82 10.67
C ALA A 13 2.38 -6.18 10.42
N TRP A 14 2.82 -6.47 9.20
CA TRP A 14 3.47 -7.76 8.90
C TRP A 14 4.83 -7.92 9.58
N PHE A 15 5.61 -6.85 9.65
CA PHE A 15 7.00 -6.94 10.10
C PHE A 15 7.23 -6.45 11.52
N ASP A 16 6.23 -5.81 12.14
CA ASP A 16 6.32 -5.38 13.53
C ASP A 16 5.37 -6.23 14.40
N PRO A 17 5.92 -7.20 15.19
CA PRO A 17 5.07 -8.06 16.03
C PRO A 17 4.27 -7.30 17.08
N ASP A 18 4.70 -6.08 17.43
CA ASP A 18 4.03 -5.25 18.43
C ASP A 18 2.88 -4.42 17.84
N ASP A 19 2.74 -4.40 16.51
CA ASP A 19 1.64 -3.69 15.87
C ASP A 19 0.31 -4.39 16.19
N LYS A 20 -0.71 -3.59 16.53
CA LYS A 20 -2.03 -4.12 16.92
C LYS A 20 -2.71 -4.93 15.81
N HIS A 21 -2.33 -4.72 14.56
CA HIS A 21 -2.88 -5.43 13.41
C HIS A 21 -1.99 -6.58 12.92
N HIS A 22 -0.92 -6.91 13.67
CA HIS A 22 0.05 -7.92 13.25
C HIS A 22 -0.60 -9.26 12.87
N HIS A 23 -1.40 -9.83 13.76
CA HIS A 23 -2.02 -11.13 13.52
C HIS A 23 -3.02 -11.11 12.37
N ARG A 24 -3.74 -10.03 12.21
CA ARG A 24 -4.69 -9.83 11.11
C ARG A 24 -3.99 -9.81 9.76
N ALA A 25 -2.90 -9.04 9.66
CA ALA A 25 -2.10 -8.94 8.44
C ALA A 25 -1.44 -10.29 8.10
N GLU A 26 -0.91 -10.98 9.09
CA GLU A 26 -0.27 -12.28 8.92
C GLU A 26 -1.28 -13.33 8.44
N ARG A 27 -2.47 -13.38 9.04
CA ARG A 27 -3.54 -14.29 8.60
C ARG A 27 -3.95 -14.02 7.16
N TRP A 28 -4.11 -12.75 6.79
CA TRP A 28 -4.48 -12.39 5.43
C TRP A 28 -3.42 -12.86 4.43
N LEU A 29 -2.16 -12.63 4.74
CA LEU A 29 -1.06 -13.04 3.87
C LEU A 29 -1.03 -14.56 3.69
N LYS A 30 -1.19 -15.32 4.76
CA LYS A 30 -1.24 -16.79 4.71
C LYS A 30 -2.42 -17.29 3.90
N ARG A 31 -3.59 -16.68 4.06
CA ARG A 31 -4.84 -17.13 3.42
C ARG A 31 -4.94 -16.69 1.96
N HIS A 32 -4.54 -15.47 1.66
CA HIS A 32 -4.80 -14.85 0.36
C HIS A 32 -3.53 -14.46 -0.42
N GLY A 33 -2.39 -14.41 0.23
CA GLY A 33 -1.17 -13.85 -0.35
C GLY A 33 -0.74 -14.53 -1.65
N ALA A 34 -0.89 -15.85 -1.75
CA ALA A 34 -0.51 -16.60 -2.94
C ALA A 34 -1.34 -16.24 -4.18
N GLY A 35 -2.54 -15.68 -4.00
CA GLY A 35 -3.41 -15.27 -5.10
C GLY A 35 -3.08 -13.90 -5.69
N PHE A 36 -2.13 -13.18 -5.10
CA PHE A 36 -1.79 -11.81 -5.51
C PHE A 36 -0.30 -11.61 -5.70
N LYS A 37 0.04 -10.90 -6.77
CA LYS A 37 1.36 -10.30 -6.93
C LYS A 37 1.29 -8.90 -6.29
N ARG A 38 2.24 -8.60 -5.41
CA ARG A 38 2.23 -7.41 -4.56
C ARG A 38 3.15 -6.34 -5.11
N TYR A 39 2.66 -5.10 -5.10
CA TYR A 39 3.37 -3.92 -5.60
C TYR A 39 3.21 -2.75 -4.63
N THR A 40 4.21 -1.92 -4.53
CA THR A 40 4.11 -0.64 -3.83
C THR A 40 5.08 0.39 -4.42
N THR A 41 5.11 1.58 -3.83
CA THR A 41 6.03 2.66 -4.22
C THR A 41 7.07 2.89 -3.14
N LEU A 42 8.18 3.57 -3.49
CA LEU A 42 9.19 3.96 -2.49
C LEU A 42 8.63 4.91 -1.44
N ALA A 43 7.66 5.76 -1.79
CA ALA A 43 7.03 6.66 -0.83
C ALA A 43 6.33 5.87 0.29
N VAL A 44 5.61 4.81 -0.06
CA VAL A 44 4.95 3.92 0.92
C VAL A 44 6.00 3.19 1.75
N LEU A 45 7.04 2.66 1.12
CA LEU A 45 8.11 1.95 1.82
C LEU A 45 8.83 2.87 2.81
N THR A 46 9.12 4.11 2.41
CA THR A 46 9.76 5.10 3.27
C THR A 46 8.92 5.36 4.52
N GLU A 47 7.62 5.53 4.36
CA GLU A 47 6.71 5.74 5.49
C GLU A 47 6.66 4.52 6.40
N ALA A 48 6.59 3.33 5.83
CA ALA A 48 6.58 2.09 6.61
C ALA A 48 7.84 1.94 7.46
N LEU A 49 9.02 2.17 6.87
CA LEU A 49 10.28 2.10 7.58
C LEU A 49 10.38 3.15 8.70
N HIS A 50 9.79 4.31 8.50
CA HIS A 50 9.73 5.36 9.53
C HIS A 50 8.86 4.93 10.72
N LEU A 51 7.77 4.22 10.47
CA LEU A 51 6.82 3.80 11.51
C LEU A 51 7.24 2.52 12.23
N ILE A 52 8.09 1.70 11.62
CA ILE A 52 8.60 0.47 12.27
C ILE A 52 9.66 0.86 13.30
N ASP A 53 9.41 0.55 14.57
CA ASP A 53 10.30 0.93 15.68
C ASP A 53 11.57 0.07 15.78
N SER A 54 11.56 -1.14 15.24
CA SER A 54 12.65 -2.09 15.35
C SER A 54 13.52 -2.07 14.10
N ALA A 55 14.81 -1.84 14.25
CA ALA A 55 15.77 -1.93 13.15
C ALA A 55 15.79 -3.32 12.51
N GLY A 56 15.63 -4.36 13.33
CA GLY A 56 15.55 -5.74 12.84
C GLY A 56 14.31 -6.00 11.99
N ALA A 57 13.16 -5.45 12.38
CA ALA A 57 11.94 -5.57 11.61
C ALA A 57 12.02 -4.81 10.29
N GLY A 58 12.60 -3.61 10.29
CA GLY A 58 12.84 -2.85 9.07
C GLY A 58 13.78 -3.59 8.10
N ALA A 59 14.85 -4.16 8.61
CA ALA A 59 15.78 -4.96 7.81
C ALA A 59 15.10 -6.20 7.22
N ALA A 60 14.22 -6.85 8.00
CA ALA A 60 13.46 -8.01 7.52
C ALA A 60 12.51 -7.64 6.37
N LEU A 61 11.86 -6.49 6.47
CA LEU A 61 11.01 -5.97 5.39
C LEU A 61 11.81 -5.77 4.11
N LEU A 62 12.95 -5.10 4.20
CA LEU A 62 13.80 -4.85 3.04
C LEU A 62 14.32 -6.15 2.41
N GLU A 63 14.73 -7.11 3.23
CA GLU A 63 15.20 -8.42 2.74
C GLU A 63 14.06 -9.18 2.04
N TRP A 64 12.87 -9.15 2.60
CA TRP A 64 11.70 -9.79 1.99
C TRP A 64 11.40 -9.22 0.60
N ILE A 65 11.48 -7.89 0.45
CA ILE A 65 11.29 -7.24 -0.84
C ILE A 65 12.40 -7.65 -1.81
N ALA A 66 13.66 -7.60 -1.36
CA ALA A 66 14.81 -7.97 -2.17
C ALA A 66 14.74 -9.42 -2.67
N ALA A 67 14.17 -10.31 -1.85
CA ALA A 67 13.98 -11.72 -2.19
C ALA A 67 12.75 -11.98 -3.08
N GLY A 68 12.03 -10.95 -3.48
CA GLY A 68 10.91 -11.09 -4.41
C GLY A 68 9.52 -11.07 -3.75
N GLY A 69 9.44 -10.74 -2.45
CA GLY A 69 8.16 -10.71 -1.74
C GLY A 69 7.20 -9.64 -2.24
N MET A 70 7.73 -8.55 -2.79
CA MET A 70 6.96 -7.44 -3.32
C MET A 70 7.80 -6.68 -4.36
N VAL A 71 7.14 -6.07 -5.33
CA VAL A 71 7.80 -5.26 -6.36
C VAL A 71 7.66 -3.78 -6.02
N ILE A 72 8.78 -3.06 -6.03
CA ILE A 72 8.77 -1.60 -5.92
C ILE A 72 8.71 -1.03 -7.34
N VAL A 73 7.71 -0.21 -7.61
CA VAL A 73 7.55 0.45 -8.91
C VAL A 73 8.01 1.91 -8.77
N ALA A 74 8.94 2.30 -9.64
CA ALA A 74 9.49 3.66 -9.62
C ALA A 74 8.46 4.68 -10.12
N VAL A 75 8.40 5.81 -9.40
CA VAL A 75 7.68 7.00 -9.84
C VAL A 75 8.70 7.89 -10.54
N GLU A 76 8.48 8.13 -11.84
CA GLU A 76 9.34 8.98 -12.64
C GLU A 76 8.92 10.46 -12.51
N SER A 77 9.81 11.38 -12.88
CA SER A 77 9.52 12.81 -12.80
C SER A 77 8.24 13.20 -13.52
N ALA A 78 7.99 12.62 -14.70
CA ALA A 78 6.79 12.93 -15.48
C ALA A 78 5.49 12.50 -14.79
N ASP A 79 5.55 11.47 -13.94
CA ASP A 79 4.37 10.94 -13.22
C ASP A 79 3.90 11.90 -12.12
N LEU A 80 4.78 12.80 -11.67
CA LEU A 80 4.47 13.74 -10.59
C LEU A 80 3.32 14.68 -10.93
N ARG A 81 3.09 14.98 -12.20
CA ARG A 81 1.95 15.82 -12.61
C ARG A 81 0.62 15.14 -12.33
N THR A 82 0.51 13.88 -12.67
CA THR A 82 -0.70 13.08 -12.41
C THR A 82 -0.94 12.92 -10.91
N ILE A 83 0.13 12.64 -10.16
CA ILE A 83 0.06 12.48 -8.70
C ILE A 83 -0.35 13.80 -8.04
N SER A 84 0.27 14.92 -8.45
CA SER A 84 -0.05 16.25 -7.94
C SER A 84 -1.51 16.64 -8.20
N ALA A 85 -2.01 16.37 -9.41
CA ALA A 85 -3.40 16.68 -9.77
C ALA A 85 -4.39 15.94 -8.84
N ARG A 86 -4.09 14.68 -8.50
CA ARG A 86 -4.92 13.92 -7.58
C ARG A 86 -4.87 14.49 -6.16
N MET A 87 -3.69 14.87 -5.67
CA MET A 87 -3.57 15.51 -4.36
C MET A 87 -4.36 16.80 -4.27
N LEU A 88 -4.36 17.62 -5.33
CA LEU A 88 -5.16 18.85 -5.40
C LEU A 88 -6.66 18.54 -5.41
N ARG A 89 -7.07 17.52 -6.14
CA ARG A 89 -8.47 17.10 -6.21
C ARG A 89 -9.01 16.69 -4.84
N TYR A 90 -8.17 16.06 -4.02
CA TYR A 90 -8.54 15.57 -2.69
C TYR A 90 -7.97 16.43 -1.56
N ARG A 91 -7.68 17.73 -1.84
CA ARG A 91 -7.06 18.63 -0.85
C ARG A 91 -7.86 18.80 0.43
N ASP A 92 -9.18 18.61 0.37
CA ASP A 92 -10.06 18.70 1.53
C ASP A 92 -10.24 17.36 2.26
N THR A 93 -9.69 16.30 1.71
CA THR A 93 -9.64 14.97 2.31
C THR A 93 -8.16 14.64 2.51
N PRO A 94 -7.73 14.20 3.69
CA PRO A 94 -6.33 13.89 3.90
C PRO A 94 -5.81 12.85 2.91
N MET A 95 -5.03 13.30 1.94
CA MET A 95 -4.33 12.47 0.96
C MET A 95 -2.89 12.97 0.89
N ASP A 96 -1.95 12.19 1.41
CA ASP A 96 -0.55 12.53 1.31
C ASP A 96 0.05 12.00 0.00
N PHE A 97 1.34 12.28 -0.21
CA PHE A 97 2.02 11.83 -1.41
C PHE A 97 2.08 10.30 -1.52
N ALA A 98 2.28 9.60 -0.41
CA ALA A 98 2.31 8.14 -0.40
C ALA A 98 0.97 7.57 -0.88
N ASP A 99 -0.15 8.08 -0.35
CA ASP A 99 -1.50 7.68 -0.78
C ASP A 99 -1.70 7.92 -2.27
N ALA A 100 -1.37 9.12 -2.73
CA ALA A 100 -1.53 9.50 -4.14
C ALA A 100 -0.66 8.66 -5.07
N SER A 101 0.57 8.35 -4.65
CA SER A 101 1.47 7.47 -5.41
C SER A 101 0.93 6.05 -5.53
N LEU A 102 0.29 5.56 -4.48
CA LEU A 102 -0.29 4.22 -4.48
C LEU A 102 -1.49 4.13 -5.42
N LEU A 103 -2.35 5.14 -5.46
CA LEU A 103 -3.46 5.20 -6.40
C LEU A 103 -2.97 5.32 -7.85
N TRP A 104 -1.94 6.12 -8.08
CA TRP A 104 -1.27 6.20 -9.38
C TRP A 104 -0.80 4.81 -9.83
N LEU A 105 -0.17 4.07 -8.92
CA LEU A 105 0.32 2.72 -9.21
C LEU A 105 -0.82 1.76 -9.52
N ALA A 106 -1.90 1.79 -8.75
CA ALA A 106 -3.08 0.95 -8.99
C ALA A 106 -3.66 1.19 -10.39
N ASP A 107 -3.78 2.46 -10.79
CA ASP A 107 -4.24 2.82 -12.14
C ASP A 107 -3.29 2.30 -13.21
N ARG A 108 -1.99 2.45 -13.01
CA ARG A 108 -0.97 1.98 -13.95
C ARG A 108 -1.01 0.46 -14.14
N LEU A 109 -1.25 -0.28 -13.06
CA LEU A 109 -1.34 -1.75 -13.10
C LEU A 109 -2.71 -2.24 -13.56
N GLY A 110 -3.70 -1.35 -13.65
CA GLY A 110 -5.07 -1.73 -13.99
C GLY A 110 -5.76 -2.54 -12.90
N THR A 111 -5.35 -2.40 -11.65
CA THR A 111 -5.96 -3.08 -10.51
C THR A 111 -6.78 -2.12 -9.65
N ARG A 112 -7.85 -2.64 -9.06
CA ARG A 112 -8.61 -1.94 -8.02
C ARG A 112 -8.30 -2.47 -6.62
N SER A 113 -7.54 -3.54 -6.51
CA SER A 113 -7.25 -4.20 -5.22
C SER A 113 -6.19 -3.42 -4.45
N VAL A 114 -6.55 -2.93 -3.29
CA VAL A 114 -5.68 -2.17 -2.38
C VAL A 114 -5.65 -2.87 -1.03
N LEU A 115 -4.48 -3.28 -0.59
CA LEU A 115 -4.29 -3.84 0.73
C LEU A 115 -4.02 -2.69 1.70
N THR A 116 -4.99 -2.38 2.54
CA THR A 116 -4.92 -1.25 3.47
C THR A 116 -5.73 -1.53 4.73
N ILE A 117 -5.34 -0.86 5.80
CA ILE A 117 -6.08 -0.80 7.07
C ILE A 117 -6.87 0.52 7.13
N ASP A 118 -6.52 1.49 6.30
CA ASP A 118 -7.14 2.82 6.28
C ASP A 118 -8.41 2.84 5.43
N GLU A 119 -9.53 2.50 6.05
CA GLU A 119 -10.85 2.55 5.41
C GLU A 119 -11.31 3.96 5.07
N ARG A 120 -11.01 4.92 5.95
CA ARG A 120 -11.49 6.30 5.79
C ARG A 120 -10.86 6.96 4.58
N GLY A 121 -9.53 6.88 4.46
CA GLY A 121 -8.81 7.47 3.35
C GLY A 121 -9.15 6.80 2.04
N PHE A 122 -8.83 5.52 1.90
CA PHE A 122 -9.02 4.80 0.64
C PHE A 122 -10.49 4.54 0.30
N GLY A 123 -11.38 4.55 1.27
CA GLY A 123 -12.83 4.49 1.02
C GLY A 123 -13.36 5.74 0.32
N ALA A 124 -12.75 6.91 0.57
CA ALA A 124 -13.12 8.18 -0.03
C ALA A 124 -12.47 8.41 -1.40
N PHE A 125 -11.29 7.82 -1.64
CA PHE A 125 -10.54 8.02 -2.87
C PHE A 125 -11.15 7.25 -4.04
N ARG A 126 -10.89 7.71 -5.26
CA ARG A 126 -11.34 7.05 -6.49
C ARG A 126 -10.17 6.83 -7.44
N LEU A 127 -10.19 5.71 -8.12
CA LEU A 127 -9.28 5.37 -9.21
C LEU A 127 -9.73 6.01 -10.51
N ALA A 128 -8.95 5.82 -11.58
CA ALA A 128 -9.28 6.32 -12.91
C ALA A 128 -10.68 5.88 -13.33
N GLY A 129 -11.42 6.78 -13.96
CA GLY A 129 -12.82 6.53 -14.36
C GLY A 129 -13.81 6.55 -13.18
N GLY A 130 -13.41 7.06 -12.01
CA GLY A 130 -14.27 7.17 -10.84
C GLY A 130 -14.52 5.84 -10.13
N LYS A 131 -13.73 4.81 -10.44
CA LYS A 131 -13.88 3.47 -9.86
C LYS A 131 -13.48 3.46 -8.39
N ARG A 132 -14.22 2.72 -7.58
CA ARG A 132 -13.89 2.52 -6.17
C ARG A 132 -12.76 1.52 -6.00
N PRO A 133 -11.78 1.80 -5.12
CA PRO A 133 -10.82 0.78 -4.73
C PRO A 133 -11.53 -0.41 -4.07
N LEU A 134 -11.04 -1.61 -4.33
CA LEU A 134 -11.46 -2.82 -3.63
C LEU A 134 -10.52 -3.02 -2.46
N LEU A 135 -10.96 -2.63 -1.27
CA LEU A 135 -10.12 -2.61 -0.09
C LEU A 135 -10.05 -3.99 0.56
N LYS A 136 -8.85 -4.41 0.90
CA LYS A 136 -8.58 -5.67 1.60
C LYS A 136 -8.09 -5.37 3.01
N LEU A 137 -8.21 -6.33 3.90
CA LEU A 137 -7.72 -6.26 5.27
C LEU A 137 -8.45 -5.24 6.17
N GLN A 138 -9.64 -4.79 5.77
CA GLN A 138 -10.41 -3.84 6.58
C GLN A 138 -11.12 -4.49 7.74
N ARG A 139 -11.52 -5.74 7.59
CA ARG A 139 -12.30 -6.48 8.58
C ARG A 139 -11.53 -7.68 9.08
N PRO A 140 -11.76 -8.10 10.32
CA PRO A 140 -11.19 -9.35 10.80
C PRO A 140 -11.61 -10.51 9.90
N ASP A 141 -10.64 -11.34 9.59
CA ASP A 141 -10.90 -12.58 8.85
C ASP A 141 -11.49 -13.63 9.76
#